data_41510ae2b12b26f8760e05851db4a44e
#
_entry.id   41510ae2b12b26f8760e05851db4a44e
#
_cell.length_a   1.000
_cell.length_b   1.000
_cell.length_c   1.000
_cell.angle_alpha   90.00
_cell.angle_beta   90.00
_cell.angle_gamma   90.00
#
_symmetry.space_group_name_H-M   'P 1'
#
loop_
_entity.id
_entity.type
_entity.pdbx_description
1 polymer ?
#
loop_
_entity_poly.entity_id
_entity_poly.type
_entity_poly.pdbx_seq_one_letter_code
_entity_poly.pdbx_strand_id
1 'polypeptide(L)'
;MTQLTIEELSSRLEEGVRAVFSSDSYRQYLNAMSRFHHYSYSNTLLILTQKPDASYVAGFRTWNDSFNRRIRKGEKAIRILRPLLCRTENEEEEETKRLSGFAVCSVFDISQTEGDEIPLSLSRILDSHVEDYQMFINALIMVSPVPVAFQERMHAYGCFYPLENRIEIRAGLPNAQTIKTMIHEIAHAVLHRHDRDSSRAARSRREIEAESVAYIVSTHYGIDTSSYSFGYIASWSKDKDLPALKSSLQTIQQAAAHLISLLDCVLYPQAAN
;
A
#
# COMPACT_ATOMS: atom_id res chain seq x y z
N MET A 1 -12.05 -4.35 31.37
CA MET A 1 -10.96 -4.23 30.37
C MET A 1 -10.87 -2.77 30.01
N THR A 2 -9.72 -2.14 30.27
CA THR A 2 -9.50 -0.72 29.99
C THR A 2 -9.56 -0.49 28.49
N GLN A 3 -10.42 0.42 28.06
CA GLN A 3 -10.55 0.79 26.66
C GLN A 3 -9.33 1.64 26.30
N LEU A 4 -8.55 1.24 25.26
CA LEU A 4 -7.39 2.00 24.80
C LEU A 4 -7.82 3.43 24.42
N THR A 5 -7.14 4.41 24.97
CA THR A 5 -7.36 5.82 24.65
C THR A 5 -6.70 6.21 23.32
N ILE A 6 -7.05 7.40 22.81
CA ILE A 6 -6.39 7.95 21.60
C ILE A 6 -4.90 8.18 21.87
N GLU A 7 -4.55 8.65 23.07
CA GLU A 7 -3.16 8.91 23.48
C GLU A 7 -2.34 7.60 23.50
N GLU A 8 -2.90 6.52 24.09
CA GLU A 8 -2.24 5.21 24.11
C GLU A 8 -2.05 4.64 22.70
N LEU A 9 -3.03 4.80 21.81
CA LEU A 9 -2.90 4.39 20.40
C LEU A 9 -1.87 5.25 19.66
N SER A 10 -1.81 6.55 19.92
CA SER A 10 -0.81 7.45 19.34
C SER A 10 0.60 7.09 19.78
N SER A 11 0.82 6.79 21.08
CA SER A 11 2.12 6.34 21.58
C SER A 11 2.56 5.03 20.91
N ARG A 12 1.67 4.04 20.84
CA ARG A 12 1.94 2.75 20.14
C ARG A 12 2.25 2.95 18.66
N LEU A 13 1.59 3.89 18.01
CA LEU A 13 1.86 4.22 16.62
C LEU A 13 3.26 4.79 16.45
N GLU A 14 3.70 5.69 17.33
CA GLU A 14 5.05 6.27 17.28
C GLU A 14 6.15 5.25 17.51
N GLU A 15 5.98 4.37 18.49
CA GLU A 15 6.87 3.24 18.73
C GLU A 15 6.89 2.29 17.51
N GLY A 16 5.71 1.97 16.95
CA GLY A 16 5.58 1.15 15.78
C GLY A 16 6.27 1.74 14.55
N VAL A 17 6.15 3.06 14.31
CA VAL A 17 6.85 3.74 13.21
C VAL A 17 8.37 3.61 13.34
N ARG A 18 8.92 3.75 14.52
CA ARG A 18 10.37 3.58 14.73
C ARG A 18 10.82 2.13 14.58
N ALA A 19 10.03 1.19 15.12
CA ALA A 19 10.35 -0.23 15.07
C ALA A 19 10.26 -0.83 13.66
N VAL A 20 9.39 -0.29 12.81
CA VAL A 20 9.16 -0.84 11.47
C VAL A 20 10.36 -0.72 10.54
N PHE A 21 11.26 0.24 10.75
CA PHE A 21 12.41 0.48 9.87
C PHE A 21 13.62 -0.45 10.13
N SER A 22 13.43 -1.61 10.74
CA SER A 22 14.37 -2.74 10.63
C SER A 22 14.00 -3.59 9.41
N SER A 23 14.97 -4.26 8.77
CA SER A 23 14.74 -4.99 7.50
C SER A 23 13.57 -5.98 7.55
N ASP A 24 13.49 -6.78 8.61
CA ASP A 24 12.46 -7.81 8.74
C ASP A 24 11.09 -7.21 9.08
N SER A 25 11.04 -6.27 10.01
CA SER A 25 9.81 -5.56 10.38
C SER A 25 9.28 -4.72 9.21
N TYR A 26 10.17 -4.13 8.40
CA TYR A 26 9.78 -3.37 7.23
C TYR A 26 9.10 -4.25 6.18
N ARG A 27 9.68 -5.40 5.89
CA ARG A 27 9.07 -6.38 4.97
C ARG A 27 7.71 -6.87 5.48
N GLN A 28 7.60 -7.19 6.77
CA GLN A 28 6.33 -7.59 7.38
C GLN A 28 5.27 -6.48 7.26
N TYR A 29 5.68 -5.24 7.46
CA TYR A 29 4.80 -4.09 7.30
C TYR A 29 4.34 -3.90 5.85
N LEU A 30 5.24 -3.99 4.87
CA LEU A 30 4.87 -3.90 3.45
C LEU A 30 3.94 -5.05 3.02
N ASN A 31 4.15 -6.26 3.55
CA ASN A 31 3.22 -7.39 3.37
C ASN A 31 1.84 -7.11 3.98
N ALA A 32 1.78 -6.45 5.13
CA ALA A 32 0.51 -6.04 5.72
C ALA A 32 -0.16 -4.96 4.86
N MET A 33 0.59 -4.00 4.32
CA MET A 33 0.05 -2.98 3.42
C MET A 33 -0.51 -3.56 2.13
N SER A 34 0.08 -4.61 1.57
CA SER A 34 -0.45 -5.27 0.36
C SER A 34 -1.84 -5.89 0.59
N ARG A 35 -2.12 -6.35 1.82
CA ARG A 35 -3.43 -6.87 2.24
C ARG A 35 -4.39 -5.78 2.67
N PHE A 36 -3.87 -4.75 3.33
CA PHE A 36 -4.64 -3.67 3.97
C PHE A 36 -4.50 -2.32 3.25
N HIS A 37 -4.31 -2.33 1.94
CA HIS A 37 -4.07 -1.12 1.15
C HIS A 37 -5.19 -0.07 1.26
N HIS A 38 -6.42 -0.47 1.61
CA HIS A 38 -7.53 0.45 1.90
C HIS A 38 -7.43 1.16 3.27
N TYR A 39 -6.58 0.68 4.17
CA TYR A 39 -6.33 1.33 5.45
C TYR A 39 -5.19 2.33 5.34
N SER A 40 -5.22 3.38 6.18
CA SER A 40 -4.08 4.29 6.29
C SER A 40 -2.84 3.55 6.82
N TYR A 41 -1.65 4.11 6.57
CA TYR A 41 -0.40 3.56 7.11
C TYR A 41 -0.46 3.37 8.64
N SER A 42 -1.08 4.34 9.34
CA SER A 42 -1.26 4.30 10.80
C SER A 42 -2.12 3.13 11.24
N ASN A 43 -3.26 2.92 10.56
CA ASN A 43 -4.15 1.81 10.89
C ASN A 43 -3.55 0.46 10.55
N THR A 44 -2.80 0.35 9.45
CA THR A 44 -2.04 -0.87 9.12
C THR A 44 -1.03 -1.22 10.22
N LEU A 45 -0.30 -0.23 10.75
CA LEU A 45 0.59 -0.43 11.90
C LEU A 45 -0.17 -0.86 13.15
N LEU A 46 -1.28 -0.19 13.47
CA LEU A 46 -2.10 -0.53 14.63
C LEU A 46 -2.70 -1.94 14.52
N ILE A 47 -3.09 -2.38 13.34
CA ILE A 47 -3.55 -3.76 13.09
C ILE A 47 -2.40 -4.73 13.34
N LEU A 48 -1.26 -4.50 12.69
CA LEU A 48 -0.10 -5.40 12.77
C LEU A 48 0.45 -5.55 14.19
N THR A 49 0.50 -4.47 14.98
CA THR A 49 0.99 -4.50 16.36
C THR A 49 0.03 -5.22 17.32
N GLN A 50 -1.27 -5.24 17.05
CA GLN A 50 -2.27 -5.90 17.89
C GLN A 50 -2.56 -7.34 17.44
N LYS A 51 -2.46 -7.62 16.14
CA LYS A 51 -2.68 -8.93 15.54
C LYS A 51 -1.75 -9.12 14.33
N PRO A 52 -0.50 -9.59 14.55
CA PRO A 52 0.52 -9.72 13.50
C PRO A 52 0.13 -10.68 12.36
N ASP A 53 -0.70 -11.67 12.67
CA ASP A 53 -1.22 -12.70 11.76
C ASP A 53 -2.54 -12.30 11.06
N ALA A 54 -3.02 -11.05 11.23
CA ALA A 54 -4.23 -10.58 10.58
C ALA A 54 -4.14 -10.72 9.05
N SER A 55 -5.21 -11.24 8.44
CA SER A 55 -5.28 -11.50 7.01
C SER A 55 -6.38 -10.69 6.30
N TYR A 56 -7.54 -10.53 6.92
CA TYR A 56 -8.65 -9.72 6.44
C TYR A 56 -9.39 -9.09 7.60
N VAL A 57 -9.44 -7.76 7.63
CA VAL A 57 -9.95 -7.01 8.78
C VAL A 57 -11.15 -6.15 8.36
N ALA A 58 -12.23 -6.23 9.11
CA ALA A 58 -13.42 -5.41 8.88
C ALA A 58 -14.15 -5.06 10.19
N GLY A 59 -15.04 -4.06 10.13
CA GLY A 59 -15.90 -3.67 11.24
C GLY A 59 -17.00 -4.71 11.52
N PHE A 60 -17.56 -4.67 12.73
CA PHE A 60 -18.63 -5.59 13.17
C PHE A 60 -19.79 -5.66 12.18
N ARG A 61 -20.28 -4.48 11.73
CA ARG A 61 -21.41 -4.42 10.78
C ARG A 61 -21.06 -5.04 9.43
N THR A 62 -19.87 -4.77 8.91
CA THR A 62 -19.42 -5.34 7.65
C THR A 62 -19.35 -6.86 7.72
N TRP A 63 -18.86 -7.42 8.82
CA TRP A 63 -18.86 -8.86 9.04
C TRP A 63 -20.26 -9.45 9.00
N ASN A 64 -21.21 -8.81 9.72
CA ASN A 64 -22.57 -9.32 9.82
C ASN A 64 -23.39 -9.08 8.55
N ASP A 65 -23.37 -7.86 8.01
CA ASP A 65 -24.32 -7.42 6.99
C ASP A 65 -23.85 -7.75 5.56
N SER A 66 -22.53 -7.69 5.31
CA SER A 66 -21.96 -7.91 3.98
C SER A 66 -21.42 -9.33 3.78
N PHE A 67 -20.89 -9.97 4.83
CA PHE A 67 -20.25 -11.27 4.74
C PHE A 67 -21.04 -12.40 5.43
N ASN A 68 -22.18 -12.11 6.05
CA ASN A 68 -22.96 -13.07 6.83
C ASN A 68 -22.12 -13.84 7.85
N ARG A 69 -21.20 -13.13 8.51
CA ARG A 69 -20.27 -13.69 9.50
C ARG A 69 -20.45 -13.01 10.85
N ARG A 70 -20.29 -13.77 11.93
CA ARG A 70 -20.41 -13.29 13.32
C ARG A 70 -19.07 -13.32 14.01
N ILE A 71 -18.81 -12.32 14.87
CA ILE A 71 -17.64 -12.32 15.74
C ILE A 71 -17.84 -13.39 16.81
N ARG A 72 -16.86 -14.26 17.00
CA ARG A 72 -16.91 -15.30 18.05
C ARG A 72 -16.92 -14.65 19.42
N LYS A 73 -17.69 -15.27 20.33
CA LYS A 73 -17.78 -14.78 21.72
C LYS A 73 -16.42 -14.81 22.42
N GLY A 74 -16.04 -13.68 23.03
CA GLY A 74 -14.78 -13.54 23.76
C GLY A 74 -13.61 -12.99 22.95
N GLU A 75 -13.77 -12.79 21.64
CA GLU A 75 -12.72 -12.20 20.79
C GLU A 75 -12.43 -10.75 21.17
N LYS A 76 -11.15 -10.38 21.12
CA LYS A 76 -10.68 -9.03 21.42
C LYS A 76 -10.63 -8.19 20.14
N ALA A 77 -11.33 -7.07 20.14
CA ALA A 77 -11.28 -6.15 19.00
C ALA A 77 -9.90 -5.55 18.78
N ILE A 78 -9.50 -5.44 17.53
CA ILE A 78 -8.37 -4.63 17.09
C ILE A 78 -8.85 -3.17 17.10
N ARG A 79 -8.07 -2.28 17.72
CA ARG A 79 -8.40 -0.86 17.86
C ARG A 79 -7.66 -0.05 16.81
N ILE A 80 -8.42 0.70 16.00
CA ILE A 80 -7.90 1.58 14.97
C ILE A 80 -8.48 2.98 15.08
N LEU A 81 -7.96 3.93 14.34
CA LEU A 81 -8.38 5.33 14.33
C LEU A 81 -9.29 5.61 13.13
N ARG A 82 -10.47 6.16 13.39
CA ARG A 82 -11.38 6.65 12.36
C ARG A 82 -11.40 8.18 12.37
N PRO A 83 -11.25 8.87 11.22
CA PRO A 83 -11.37 10.31 11.16
C PRO A 83 -12.80 10.76 11.49
N LEU A 84 -12.90 11.84 12.27
CA LEU A 84 -14.15 12.57 12.52
C LEU A 84 -14.18 13.76 11.56
N LEU A 85 -15.16 13.76 10.66
CA LEU A 85 -15.36 14.82 9.69
C LEU A 85 -16.53 15.70 10.13
N CYS A 86 -16.29 17.00 10.30
CA CYS A 86 -17.36 17.98 10.48
C CYS A 86 -17.73 18.58 9.12
N ARG A 87 -19.02 18.79 8.91
CA ARG A 87 -19.51 19.61 7.79
C ARG A 87 -19.33 21.07 8.16
N THR A 88 -18.69 21.83 7.31
CA THR A 88 -18.66 23.30 7.37
C THR A 88 -19.41 23.82 6.15
N GLU A 89 -20.44 24.61 6.38
CA GLU A 89 -21.11 25.37 5.33
C GLU A 89 -20.24 26.63 5.07
N ASN A 90 -19.73 26.77 3.86
CA ASN A 90 -19.14 28.03 3.40
C ASN A 90 -20.24 28.85 2.70
N GLU A 91 -20.09 30.18 2.69
CA GLU A 91 -21.03 31.16 2.08
C GLU A 91 -21.31 30.94 0.58
N GLU A 92 -20.60 29.98 -0.06
CA GLU A 92 -20.71 29.62 -1.49
C GLU A 92 -21.44 28.27 -1.73
N GLU A 93 -22.22 27.76 -0.77
CA GLU A 93 -23.03 26.52 -0.87
C GLU A 93 -22.22 25.21 -1.18
N GLU A 94 -20.89 25.21 -1.12
CA GLU A 94 -20.12 23.99 -1.22
C GLU A 94 -19.94 23.31 0.16
N GLU A 95 -20.50 22.10 0.32
CA GLU A 95 -20.28 21.24 1.49
C GLU A 95 -18.83 20.77 1.58
N THR A 96 -18.00 21.46 2.34
CA THR A 96 -16.63 21.00 2.61
C THR A 96 -16.58 20.18 3.91
N LYS A 97 -15.97 18.98 3.84
CA LYS A 97 -15.73 18.13 5.01
C LYS A 97 -14.37 18.45 5.61
N ARG A 98 -14.35 19.00 6.82
CA ARG A 98 -13.11 19.30 7.55
C ARG A 98 -12.84 18.22 8.61
N LEU A 99 -11.57 17.78 8.70
CA LEU A 99 -11.12 16.88 9.76
C LEU A 99 -11.19 17.59 11.11
N SER A 100 -12.00 17.09 12.05
CA SER A 100 -12.16 17.64 13.40
C SER A 100 -11.42 16.84 14.46
N GLY A 101 -10.96 15.61 14.15
CA GLY A 101 -10.26 14.74 15.08
C GLY A 101 -10.33 13.28 14.66
N PHE A 102 -10.03 12.41 15.62
CA PHE A 102 -10.11 10.96 15.43
C PHE A 102 -10.94 10.31 16.55
N ALA A 103 -11.59 9.21 16.23
CA ALA A 103 -12.22 8.33 17.19
C ALA A 103 -11.65 6.93 17.13
N VAL A 104 -11.57 6.26 18.26
CA VAL A 104 -11.21 4.84 18.32
C VAL A 104 -12.38 4.00 17.81
N CYS A 105 -12.13 3.12 16.86
CA CYS A 105 -13.11 2.14 16.41
C CYS A 105 -12.56 0.71 16.51
N SER A 106 -13.51 -0.24 16.48
CA SER A 106 -13.23 -1.66 16.63
C SER A 106 -13.37 -2.36 15.29
N VAL A 107 -12.34 -3.13 14.93
CA VAL A 107 -12.36 -4.05 13.80
C VAL A 107 -11.94 -5.43 14.26
N PHE A 108 -12.21 -6.44 13.45
CA PHE A 108 -11.92 -7.84 13.76
C PHE A 108 -11.35 -8.50 12.51
N ASP A 109 -10.37 -9.40 12.69
CA ASP A 109 -9.85 -10.24 11.63
C ASP A 109 -10.78 -11.40 11.32
N ILE A 110 -10.75 -11.92 10.10
CA ILE A 110 -11.53 -13.08 9.67
C ILE A 110 -11.34 -14.28 10.60
N SER A 111 -10.13 -14.50 11.11
CA SER A 111 -9.84 -15.57 12.07
C SER A 111 -10.57 -15.43 13.40
N GLN A 112 -11.18 -14.28 13.69
CA GLN A 112 -12.00 -14.01 14.87
C GLN A 112 -13.50 -14.16 14.58
N THR A 113 -13.86 -14.62 13.39
CA THR A 113 -15.26 -14.72 12.95
C THR A 113 -15.64 -16.16 12.61
N GLU A 114 -16.94 -16.42 12.55
CA GLU A 114 -17.56 -17.65 12.07
C GLU A 114 -18.72 -17.31 11.14
N GLY A 115 -19.05 -18.17 10.19
CA GLY A 115 -20.11 -17.98 9.19
C GLY A 115 -19.67 -18.40 7.81
N ASP A 116 -20.24 -17.80 6.76
CA ASP A 116 -20.03 -18.18 5.38
C ASP A 116 -18.57 -18.02 4.95
N GLU A 117 -18.12 -18.84 3.98
CA GLU A 117 -16.82 -18.67 3.36
C GLU A 117 -16.78 -17.35 2.58
N ILE A 118 -15.70 -16.58 2.78
CA ILE A 118 -15.46 -15.42 1.94
C ILE A 118 -14.90 -15.90 0.63
N PRO A 119 -15.46 -15.47 -0.53
CA PRO A 119 -14.91 -15.81 -1.82
C PRO A 119 -13.43 -15.41 -1.88
N LEU A 120 -12.56 -16.37 -2.19
CA LEU A 120 -11.10 -16.19 -2.35
C LEU A 120 -10.74 -15.25 -3.51
N SER A 121 -11.70 -14.69 -4.22
CA SER A 121 -11.51 -13.62 -5.23
C SER A 121 -10.85 -12.35 -4.67
N LEU A 122 -10.64 -12.28 -3.36
CA LEU A 122 -9.88 -11.22 -2.69
C LEU A 122 -8.35 -11.46 -2.68
N SER A 123 -7.87 -12.68 -2.92
CA SER A 123 -6.46 -12.93 -3.22
C SER A 123 -6.33 -13.27 -4.71
N ARG A 124 -6.28 -12.25 -5.52
CA ARG A 124 -6.13 -12.37 -6.97
C ARG A 124 -4.69 -12.72 -7.30
N ILE A 125 -4.39 -14.01 -7.20
CA ILE A 125 -3.11 -14.55 -7.64
C ILE A 125 -3.18 -14.61 -9.15
N LEU A 126 -2.24 -13.96 -9.82
CA LEU A 126 -1.98 -14.19 -11.23
C LEU A 126 -1.50 -15.62 -11.36
N ASP A 127 -2.35 -16.52 -11.84
CA ASP A 127 -1.90 -17.83 -12.27
C ASP A 127 -0.78 -17.64 -13.30
N SER A 128 0.26 -18.46 -13.24
CA SER A 128 1.51 -18.32 -14.00
C SER A 128 1.38 -18.49 -15.53
N HIS A 129 0.19 -18.30 -16.10
CA HIS A 129 -0.07 -18.36 -17.53
C HIS A 129 0.47 -17.11 -18.24
N VAL A 130 1.10 -17.32 -19.39
CA VAL A 130 1.72 -16.25 -20.21
C VAL A 130 0.70 -15.16 -20.60
N GLU A 131 -0.56 -15.54 -20.80
CA GLU A 131 -1.65 -14.63 -21.16
C GLU A 131 -1.97 -13.64 -20.03
N ASP A 132 -1.94 -14.10 -18.78
CA ASP A 132 -2.21 -13.25 -17.60
C ASP A 132 -1.11 -12.19 -17.42
N TYR A 133 0.15 -12.54 -17.69
CA TYR A 133 1.27 -11.58 -17.64
C TYR A 133 1.15 -10.50 -18.71
N GLN A 134 0.75 -10.84 -19.93
CA GLN A 134 0.58 -9.87 -21.02
C GLN A 134 -0.59 -8.92 -20.73
N MET A 135 -1.69 -9.45 -20.20
CA MET A 135 -2.83 -8.65 -19.76
C MET A 135 -2.39 -7.66 -18.66
N PHE A 136 -1.58 -8.12 -17.69
CA PHE A 136 -1.09 -7.27 -16.63
C PHE A 136 -0.11 -6.19 -17.11
N ILE A 137 0.80 -6.53 -18.04
CA ILE A 137 1.69 -5.56 -18.69
C ILE A 137 0.87 -4.49 -19.43
N ASN A 138 -0.15 -4.87 -20.17
CA ASN A 138 -1.04 -3.94 -20.86
C ASN A 138 -1.78 -3.04 -19.86
N ALA A 139 -2.27 -3.59 -18.76
CA ALA A 139 -2.90 -2.81 -17.69
C ALA A 139 -1.92 -1.79 -17.08
N LEU A 140 -0.66 -2.18 -16.83
CA LEU A 140 0.38 -1.25 -16.36
C LEU A 140 0.66 -0.12 -17.36
N ILE A 141 0.68 -0.40 -18.66
CA ILE A 141 0.81 0.62 -19.71
C ILE A 141 -0.37 1.60 -19.65
N MET A 142 -1.59 1.08 -19.49
CA MET A 142 -2.82 1.90 -19.44
C MET A 142 -2.86 2.81 -18.20
N VAL A 143 -2.43 2.33 -17.04
CA VAL A 143 -2.46 3.11 -15.79
C VAL A 143 -1.22 4.00 -15.59
N SER A 144 -0.21 3.85 -16.44
CA SER A 144 1.00 4.67 -16.35
C SER A 144 0.68 6.14 -16.61
N PRO A 145 1.15 7.08 -15.75
CA PRO A 145 0.92 8.52 -15.95
C PRO A 145 1.76 9.11 -17.09
N VAL A 146 2.64 8.31 -17.69
CA VAL A 146 3.55 8.71 -18.76
C VAL A 146 3.70 7.58 -19.79
N PRO A 147 4.07 7.87 -21.05
CA PRO A 147 4.32 6.84 -22.04
C PRO A 147 5.38 5.83 -21.62
N VAL A 148 5.14 4.55 -21.88
CA VAL A 148 6.08 3.44 -21.64
C VAL A 148 6.55 2.89 -22.97
N ALA A 149 7.87 2.76 -23.15
CA ALA A 149 8.47 2.17 -24.34
C ALA A 149 9.43 1.02 -23.97
N PHE A 150 9.53 0.02 -24.84
CA PHE A 150 10.47 -1.09 -24.68
C PHE A 150 11.69 -0.86 -25.56
N GLN A 151 12.90 -1.03 -24.99
CA GLN A 151 14.17 -0.78 -25.65
C GLN A 151 15.06 -2.03 -25.62
N GLU A 152 15.60 -2.43 -26.76
CA GLU A 152 16.47 -3.61 -26.85
C GLU A 152 17.86 -3.37 -26.26
N ARG A 153 18.39 -2.16 -26.40
CA ARG A 153 19.75 -1.79 -25.97
C ARG A 153 19.72 -0.89 -24.74
N MET A 154 19.54 -1.49 -23.58
CA MET A 154 19.49 -0.78 -22.30
C MET A 154 20.31 -1.53 -21.25
N HIS A 155 21.17 -0.82 -20.50
CA HIS A 155 21.96 -1.43 -19.43
C HIS A 155 21.11 -1.70 -18.17
N ALA A 156 20.27 -0.74 -17.78
CA ALA A 156 19.32 -0.89 -16.70
C ALA A 156 18.11 -1.75 -17.12
N TYR A 157 17.38 -2.28 -16.17
CA TYR A 157 16.11 -2.98 -16.43
C TYR A 157 14.99 -2.01 -16.82
N GLY A 158 14.96 -0.83 -16.22
CA GLY A 158 14.06 0.27 -16.51
C GLY A 158 14.68 1.61 -16.20
N CYS A 159 14.05 2.69 -16.66
CA CYS A 159 14.40 4.05 -16.30
C CYS A 159 13.23 4.98 -16.55
N PHE A 160 12.86 5.74 -15.52
CA PHE A 160 11.97 6.89 -15.67
C PHE A 160 12.80 8.15 -15.99
N TYR A 161 12.43 8.86 -17.05
CA TYR A 161 13.04 10.11 -17.50
C TYR A 161 12.13 11.30 -17.15
N PRO A 162 12.35 11.98 -16.02
CA PRO A 162 11.42 13.01 -15.55
C PRO A 162 11.37 14.27 -16.43
N LEU A 163 12.46 14.58 -17.15
CA LEU A 163 12.49 15.72 -18.07
C LEU A 163 11.77 15.43 -19.38
N GLU A 164 11.84 14.20 -19.86
CA GLU A 164 11.23 13.75 -21.11
C GLU A 164 9.83 13.17 -20.88
N ASN A 165 9.47 13.00 -19.63
CA ASN A 165 8.15 12.52 -19.19
C ASN A 165 7.79 11.17 -19.81
N ARG A 166 8.70 10.20 -19.77
CA ARG A 166 8.56 8.85 -20.32
C ARG A 166 9.27 7.79 -19.47
N ILE A 167 8.85 6.56 -19.63
CA ILE A 167 9.51 5.37 -19.06
C ILE A 167 10.06 4.52 -20.19
N GLU A 168 11.26 3.98 -20.00
CA GLU A 168 11.84 2.94 -20.85
C GLU A 168 12.06 1.67 -20.03
N ILE A 169 11.70 0.54 -20.62
CA ILE A 169 11.86 -0.80 -20.05
C ILE A 169 12.72 -1.62 -21.00
N ARG A 170 13.69 -2.36 -20.49
CA ARG A 170 14.51 -3.24 -21.29
C ARG A 170 13.66 -4.38 -21.86
N ALA A 171 13.71 -4.57 -23.19
CA ALA A 171 13.04 -5.67 -23.86
C ALA A 171 13.73 -7.01 -23.52
N GLY A 172 12.97 -8.10 -23.59
CA GLY A 172 13.47 -9.47 -23.39
C GLY A 172 13.75 -9.86 -21.94
N LEU A 173 13.28 -9.09 -20.95
CA LEU A 173 13.30 -9.52 -19.55
C LEU A 173 12.27 -10.62 -19.32
N PRO A 174 12.47 -11.52 -18.32
CA PRO A 174 11.43 -12.43 -17.84
C PRO A 174 10.18 -11.66 -17.43
N ASN A 175 8.99 -12.21 -17.67
CA ASN A 175 7.71 -11.54 -17.43
C ASN A 175 7.58 -10.93 -16.02
N ALA A 176 7.88 -11.70 -14.98
CA ALA A 176 7.83 -11.21 -13.61
C ALA A 176 8.81 -10.05 -13.36
N GLN A 177 10.00 -10.07 -13.98
CA GLN A 177 10.97 -8.99 -13.88
C GLN A 177 10.47 -7.75 -14.65
N THR A 178 9.87 -7.93 -15.82
CA THR A 178 9.26 -6.83 -16.59
C THR A 178 8.20 -6.12 -15.76
N ILE A 179 7.27 -6.86 -15.17
CA ILE A 179 6.21 -6.30 -14.34
C ILE A 179 6.78 -5.54 -13.14
N LYS A 180 7.69 -6.15 -12.38
CA LYS A 180 8.33 -5.51 -11.21
C LYS A 180 9.03 -4.21 -11.61
N THR A 181 9.77 -4.24 -12.71
CA THR A 181 10.46 -3.05 -13.22
C THR A 181 9.48 -1.97 -13.63
N MET A 182 8.41 -2.33 -14.36
CA MET A 182 7.38 -1.36 -14.77
C MET A 182 6.70 -0.71 -13.56
N ILE A 183 6.33 -1.48 -12.55
CA ILE A 183 5.71 -0.92 -11.32
C ILE A 183 6.67 0.04 -10.63
N HIS A 184 7.96 -0.29 -10.55
CA HIS A 184 8.99 0.56 -9.95
C HIS A 184 9.13 1.89 -10.70
N GLU A 185 9.24 1.87 -12.03
CA GLU A 185 9.36 3.09 -12.84
C GLU A 185 8.06 3.93 -12.84
N ILE A 186 6.90 3.27 -12.82
CA ILE A 186 5.60 3.95 -12.65
C ILE A 186 5.53 4.62 -11.27
N ALA A 187 6.01 3.96 -10.20
CA ALA A 187 6.08 4.56 -8.88
C ALA A 187 6.97 5.83 -8.87
N HIS A 188 8.11 5.80 -9.56
CA HIS A 188 8.93 7.01 -9.76
C HIS A 188 8.15 8.11 -10.50
N ALA A 189 7.42 7.76 -11.55
CA ALA A 189 6.64 8.73 -12.33
C ALA A 189 5.49 9.33 -11.52
N VAL A 190 4.82 8.53 -10.69
CA VAL A 190 3.72 8.99 -9.81
C VAL A 190 4.24 9.88 -8.69
N LEU A 191 5.31 9.46 -8.01
CA LEU A 191 5.78 10.09 -6.78
C LEU A 191 6.78 11.22 -7.02
N HIS A 192 7.67 11.07 -8.01
CA HIS A 192 8.89 11.87 -8.08
C HIS A 192 9.02 12.71 -9.35
N ARG A 193 7.99 12.75 -10.20
CA ARG A 193 7.98 13.46 -11.49
C ARG A 193 8.39 14.94 -11.37
N HIS A 194 8.02 15.58 -10.27
CA HIS A 194 8.27 17.00 -10.02
C HIS A 194 9.38 17.25 -8.99
N ASP A 195 9.97 16.20 -8.43
CA ASP A 195 11.06 16.32 -7.46
C ASP A 195 12.38 16.66 -8.19
N ARG A 196 12.89 17.86 -7.95
CA ARG A 196 14.12 18.38 -8.56
C ARG A 196 15.33 18.32 -7.61
N ASP A 197 15.16 17.81 -6.39
CA ASP A 197 16.27 17.65 -5.46
C ASP A 197 17.23 16.55 -5.94
N SER A 198 18.45 16.95 -6.32
CA SER A 198 19.51 16.04 -6.80
C SER A 198 20.41 15.51 -5.68
N SER A 199 20.11 15.84 -4.42
CA SER A 199 20.88 15.37 -3.27
C SER A 199 20.88 13.85 -3.15
N ARG A 200 21.94 13.31 -2.55
CA ARG A 200 22.05 11.87 -2.27
C ARG A 200 20.89 11.39 -1.36
N ALA A 201 20.52 12.23 -0.39
CA ALA A 201 19.42 11.92 0.54
C ALA A 201 18.07 11.81 -0.19
N ALA A 202 17.78 12.73 -1.12
CA ALA A 202 16.57 12.69 -1.93
C ALA A 202 16.55 11.47 -2.87
N ARG A 203 17.67 11.13 -3.49
CA ARG A 203 17.78 9.92 -4.33
C ARG A 203 17.48 8.66 -3.51
N SER A 204 18.12 8.51 -2.34
CA SER A 204 17.87 7.36 -1.47
C SER A 204 16.41 7.25 -1.03
N ARG A 205 15.76 8.37 -0.73
CA ARG A 205 14.34 8.41 -0.39
C ARG A 205 13.49 7.93 -1.56
N ARG A 206 13.72 8.47 -2.76
CA ARG A 206 12.97 8.10 -3.97
C ARG A 206 13.07 6.60 -4.27
N GLU A 207 14.27 6.04 -4.18
CA GLU A 207 14.47 4.59 -4.38
C GLU A 207 13.71 3.75 -3.35
N ILE A 208 13.75 4.12 -2.07
CA ILE A 208 13.02 3.42 -1.02
C ILE A 208 11.51 3.48 -1.26
N GLU A 209 10.99 4.66 -1.59
CA GLU A 209 9.57 4.86 -1.84
C GLU A 209 9.11 4.05 -3.06
N ALA A 210 9.83 4.12 -4.19
CA ALA A 210 9.49 3.39 -5.40
C ALA A 210 9.61 1.86 -5.22
N GLU A 211 10.68 1.38 -4.59
CA GLU A 211 10.89 -0.03 -4.30
C GLU A 211 9.81 -0.59 -3.37
N SER A 212 9.40 0.20 -2.36
CA SER A 212 8.34 -0.19 -1.43
C SER A 212 6.98 -0.27 -2.12
N VAL A 213 6.64 0.69 -2.96
CA VAL A 213 5.41 0.66 -3.78
C VAL A 213 5.42 -0.55 -4.70
N ALA A 214 6.54 -0.80 -5.40
CA ALA A 214 6.67 -1.94 -6.29
C ALA A 214 6.52 -3.28 -5.54
N TYR A 215 7.09 -3.38 -4.33
CA TYR A 215 6.92 -4.56 -3.48
C TYR A 215 5.45 -4.77 -3.07
N ILE A 216 4.78 -3.73 -2.58
CA ILE A 216 3.38 -3.80 -2.12
C ILE A 216 2.46 -4.24 -3.26
N VAL A 217 2.56 -3.58 -4.42
CA VAL A 217 1.73 -3.89 -5.59
C VAL A 217 2.03 -5.30 -6.12
N SER A 218 3.30 -5.67 -6.26
CA SER A 218 3.69 -7.02 -6.69
C SER A 218 3.15 -8.10 -5.73
N THR A 219 3.29 -7.88 -4.41
CA THR A 219 2.79 -8.82 -3.40
C THR A 219 1.26 -8.93 -3.45
N HIS A 220 0.56 -7.82 -3.67
CA HIS A 220 -0.90 -7.79 -3.77
C HIS A 220 -1.43 -8.68 -4.90
N TYR A 221 -0.73 -8.69 -6.03
CA TYR A 221 -1.08 -9.52 -7.20
C TYR A 221 -0.36 -10.89 -7.23
N GLY A 222 0.28 -11.31 -6.14
CA GLY A 222 0.93 -12.62 -6.04
C GLY A 222 2.19 -12.79 -6.89
N ILE A 223 2.78 -11.70 -7.37
CA ILE A 223 4.03 -11.74 -8.14
C ILE A 223 5.19 -12.03 -7.19
N ASP A 224 6.11 -12.91 -7.58
CA ASP A 224 7.28 -13.27 -6.76
C ASP A 224 8.11 -12.04 -6.35
N THR A 225 8.19 -11.82 -5.05
CA THR A 225 8.91 -10.70 -4.43
C THR A 225 10.20 -11.14 -3.71
N SER A 226 10.66 -12.37 -3.90
CA SER A 226 11.84 -12.93 -3.24
C SER A 226 13.13 -12.16 -3.52
N SER A 227 13.22 -11.53 -4.70
CA SER A 227 14.38 -10.73 -5.12
C SER A 227 14.48 -9.34 -4.48
N TYR A 228 13.43 -8.87 -3.80
CA TYR A 228 13.48 -7.56 -3.12
C TYR A 228 14.29 -7.64 -1.83
N SER A 229 15.11 -6.61 -1.59
CA SER A 229 15.93 -6.51 -0.39
C SER A 229 15.85 -5.11 0.21
N PHE A 230 15.52 -5.06 1.50
CA PHE A 230 15.42 -3.84 2.28
C PHE A 230 16.55 -3.69 3.31
N GLY A 231 17.70 -4.35 3.08
CA GLY A 231 18.83 -4.34 4.01
C GLY A 231 19.37 -2.93 4.34
N TYR A 232 19.16 -1.97 3.45
CA TYR A 232 19.58 -0.58 3.62
C TYR A 232 18.58 0.29 4.40
N ILE A 233 17.37 -0.20 4.68
CA ILE A 233 16.30 0.62 5.27
C ILE A 233 16.65 1.13 6.67
N ALA A 234 17.28 0.30 7.49
CA ALA A 234 17.71 0.67 8.83
C ALA A 234 18.78 1.79 8.82
N SER A 235 19.69 1.75 7.85
CA SER A 235 20.68 2.80 7.64
C SER A 235 20.05 4.10 7.18
N TRP A 236 19.09 4.02 6.25
CA TRP A 236 18.39 5.20 5.73
C TRP A 236 17.56 5.91 6.79
N SER A 237 16.89 5.14 7.67
CA SER A 237 15.99 5.70 8.68
C SER A 237 16.72 6.26 9.90
N LYS A 238 17.99 5.88 10.13
CA LYS A 238 18.75 6.20 11.35
C LYS A 238 18.80 7.69 11.68
N ASP A 239 18.96 8.53 10.67
CA ASP A 239 19.11 9.97 10.81
C ASP A 239 17.80 10.74 10.51
N LYS A 240 16.66 10.04 10.43
CA LYS A 240 15.37 10.64 10.17
C LYS A 240 14.59 10.89 11.45
N ASP A 241 13.93 12.05 11.50
CA ASP A 241 12.96 12.33 12.54
C ASP A 241 11.64 11.57 12.31
N LEU A 242 10.81 11.53 13.34
CA LEU A 242 9.54 10.81 13.30
C LEU A 242 8.57 11.38 12.25
N PRO A 243 8.44 12.71 12.05
CA PRO A 243 7.63 13.26 10.96
C PRO A 243 8.06 12.81 9.57
N ALA A 244 9.36 12.78 9.26
CA ALA A 244 9.87 12.32 7.97
C ALA A 244 9.57 10.84 7.73
N LEU A 245 9.73 9.98 8.76
CA LEU A 245 9.38 8.57 8.68
C LEU A 245 7.88 8.36 8.44
N LYS A 246 7.02 9.07 9.17
CA LYS A 246 5.56 9.04 8.99
C LYS A 246 5.17 9.50 7.58
N SER A 247 5.79 10.57 7.08
CA SER A 247 5.54 11.10 5.73
C SER A 247 5.89 10.07 4.65
N SER A 248 7.04 9.40 4.75
CA SER A 248 7.44 8.39 3.78
C SER A 248 6.47 7.19 3.79
N LEU A 249 6.08 6.68 4.96
CA LEU A 249 5.09 5.60 5.06
C LEU A 249 3.73 5.98 4.46
N GLN A 250 3.30 7.22 4.68
CA GLN A 250 2.04 7.73 4.09
C GLN A 250 2.13 7.83 2.57
N THR A 251 3.23 8.35 2.05
CA THR A 251 3.49 8.48 0.61
C THR A 251 3.47 7.10 -0.07
N ILE A 252 4.17 6.13 0.49
CA ILE A 252 4.21 4.75 -0.01
C ILE A 252 2.80 4.14 -0.01
N GLN A 253 2.06 4.26 1.10
CA GLN A 253 0.72 3.70 1.23
C GLN A 253 -0.24 4.30 0.19
N GLN A 254 -0.26 5.63 0.08
CA GLN A 254 -1.17 6.30 -0.85
C GLN A 254 -0.88 5.94 -2.31
N ALA A 255 0.40 5.90 -2.70
CA ALA A 255 0.78 5.53 -4.06
C ALA A 255 0.46 4.07 -4.38
N ALA A 256 0.75 3.15 -3.46
CA ALA A 256 0.42 1.73 -3.64
C ALA A 256 -1.09 1.51 -3.72
N ALA A 257 -1.88 2.10 -2.82
CA ALA A 257 -3.33 2.00 -2.83
C ALA A 257 -3.93 2.58 -4.12
N HIS A 258 -3.45 3.73 -4.57
CA HIS A 258 -3.88 4.35 -5.81
C HIS A 258 -3.58 3.46 -7.03
N LEU A 259 -2.37 2.94 -7.14
CA LEU A 259 -1.97 2.09 -8.26
C LEU A 259 -2.74 0.76 -8.27
N ILE A 260 -2.96 0.13 -7.11
CA ILE A 260 -3.80 -1.06 -6.99
C ILE A 260 -5.23 -0.74 -7.44
N SER A 261 -5.82 0.37 -7.00
CA SER A 261 -7.17 0.77 -7.38
C SER A 261 -7.31 0.98 -8.91
N LEU A 262 -6.34 1.63 -9.55
CA LEU A 262 -6.33 1.81 -11.00
C LEU A 262 -6.20 0.47 -11.74
N LEU A 263 -5.29 -0.39 -11.30
CA LEU A 263 -5.11 -1.72 -11.90
C LEU A 263 -6.35 -2.59 -11.73
N ASP A 264 -7.00 -2.57 -10.56
CA ASP A 264 -8.24 -3.30 -10.32
C ASP A 264 -9.38 -2.84 -11.25
N CYS A 265 -9.50 -1.54 -11.51
CA CYS A 265 -10.49 -1.02 -12.47
C CYS A 265 -10.24 -1.52 -13.89
N VAL A 266 -8.97 -1.68 -14.31
CA VAL A 266 -8.61 -2.17 -15.65
C VAL A 266 -8.72 -3.69 -15.75
N LEU A 267 -8.20 -4.41 -14.76
CA LEU A 267 -8.14 -5.87 -14.77
C LEU A 267 -9.49 -6.52 -14.48
N TYR A 268 -10.36 -5.83 -13.70
CA TYR A 268 -11.62 -6.39 -13.20
C TYR A 268 -12.78 -5.41 -13.30
N PRO A 269 -13.13 -4.94 -14.51
CA PRO A 269 -14.13 -3.87 -14.69
C PRO A 269 -15.53 -4.23 -14.16
N GLN A 270 -15.83 -5.52 -13.99
CA GLN A 270 -17.13 -5.97 -13.47
C GLN A 270 -17.24 -5.94 -11.92
N ALA A 271 -16.16 -5.73 -11.20
CA ALA A 271 -16.14 -5.66 -9.75
C ALA A 271 -16.29 -4.22 -9.21
N ALA A 272 -16.36 -3.23 -10.10
CA ALA A 272 -16.47 -1.81 -9.78
C ALA A 272 -17.94 -1.29 -9.78
N ASN A 273 -18.93 -2.18 -9.97
CA ASN A 273 -20.38 -1.85 -9.94
C ASN A 273 -21.05 -2.33 -8.67
#